data_76cfd6baf277c75f7648279f8039f37e
#
_entry.id   76cfd6baf277c75f7648279f8039f37e
#
_cell.length_a   1.000
_cell.length_b   1.000
_cell.length_c   1.000
_cell.angle_alpha   90.00
_cell.angle_beta   90.00
_cell.angle_gamma   90.00
#
_symmetry.space_group_name_H-M   'P 1'
#
loop_
_entity.id
_entity.type
_entity.pdbx_description
1 polymer ?
#
loop_
_entity_poly.entity_id
_entity_poly.type
_entity_poly.pdbx_seq_one_letter_code
_entity_poly.pdbx_strand_id
1 'polypeptide(L)'
;MNYFLLLIVLLSSSYITIAQSFTGSVSRGKATVIEQNIYSSCSGSRPSVVGKSTSSDNKEWIVPAETVFLQGPYLSDFYNQCNNITPSNINAVNNNIPIKIIDEDGEIITGYVLSDNYCEVYINGILIGADPVPFTPFNSCLLRFKAKKPYTIAVKLVDWEENSGLGTENNNGNLYHAGDAGFIARFSDGTISDTSWKAQVYYISPLMSPDSIIELSNNTRYCKQLARNIPCADSCYAVHYPLPDNWQSPLFDDSNWPKAYIYTPETVGVNFPAWTNFTSLWTSSSFIWTSNLVVDNLVLARKTVGSNPSSIFESSELTPIISIDNKSISLITHKDIHNATLQLFSLVGHCISTINNADLIAGIPYQLSLSNNLPVGVYCLSLHDSNSYKFTSTLFIH
;
A
#
# COMPACT_ATOMS: atom_id res chain seq x y z
N MET A 1 -53.78 32.56 -49.39
CA MET A 1 -53.74 31.33 -48.57
C MET A 1 -52.26 31.03 -48.25
N ASN A 2 -51.76 31.58 -47.14
CA ASN A 2 -50.36 31.52 -46.79
C ASN A 2 -50.15 30.33 -45.85
N TYR A 3 -49.36 29.35 -46.30
CA TYR A 3 -48.94 28.22 -45.45
C TYR A 3 -47.67 28.65 -44.69
N PHE A 4 -47.78 28.75 -43.34
CA PHE A 4 -46.65 28.91 -42.44
C PHE A 4 -46.05 27.49 -42.18
N LEU A 5 -44.84 27.26 -42.62
CA LEU A 5 -44.08 26.05 -42.31
C LEU A 5 -43.39 26.23 -40.98
N LEU A 6 -43.85 25.51 -39.93
CA LEU A 6 -43.22 25.49 -38.62
C LEU A 6 -42.04 24.54 -38.64
N LEU A 7 -40.82 25.07 -38.59
CA LEU A 7 -39.60 24.28 -38.51
C LEU A 7 -39.32 23.96 -37.02
N ILE A 8 -39.60 22.74 -36.62
CA ILE A 8 -39.23 22.24 -35.28
C ILE A 8 -37.76 21.82 -35.33
N VAL A 9 -36.87 22.61 -34.75
CA VAL A 9 -35.47 22.25 -34.52
C VAL A 9 -35.41 21.40 -33.25
N LEU A 10 -35.23 20.10 -33.42
CA LEU A 10 -34.92 19.16 -32.32
C LEU A 10 -33.46 19.40 -31.90
N LEU A 11 -33.22 20.14 -30.85
CA LEU A 11 -31.95 20.20 -30.16
C LEU A 11 -31.74 18.87 -29.41
N SER A 12 -31.02 17.95 -30.04
CA SER A 12 -30.48 16.79 -29.34
C SER A 12 -29.36 17.25 -28.43
N SER A 13 -29.63 17.43 -27.14
CA SER A 13 -28.60 17.59 -26.11
C SER A 13 -27.82 16.27 -26.00
N SER A 14 -26.66 16.23 -26.62
CA SER A 14 -25.69 15.16 -26.41
C SER A 14 -25.19 15.28 -24.97
N TYR A 15 -25.69 14.47 -24.08
CA TYR A 15 -25.06 14.28 -22.77
C TYR A 15 -23.71 13.58 -23.00
N ILE A 16 -22.64 14.32 -22.88
CA ILE A 16 -21.30 13.73 -22.78
C ILE A 16 -21.26 13.06 -21.39
N THR A 17 -21.51 11.77 -21.35
CA THR A 17 -21.20 10.98 -20.17
C THR A 17 -19.67 10.90 -20.11
N ILE A 18 -19.07 11.70 -19.24
CA ILE A 18 -17.68 11.53 -18.85
C ILE A 18 -17.60 10.15 -18.18
N ALA A 19 -16.92 9.22 -18.83
CA ALA A 19 -16.69 7.90 -18.25
C ALA A 19 -15.95 8.10 -16.90
N GLN A 20 -16.42 7.42 -15.86
CA GLN A 20 -15.76 7.39 -14.55
C GLN A 20 -14.31 6.95 -14.76
N SER A 21 -13.35 7.69 -14.19
CA SER A 21 -11.91 7.46 -14.40
C SER A 21 -11.34 6.37 -13.47
N PHE A 22 -12.18 5.64 -12.73
CA PHE A 22 -11.80 4.61 -11.78
C PHE A 22 -12.87 3.49 -11.74
N THR A 23 -12.47 2.31 -11.23
CA THR A 23 -13.31 1.09 -11.18
C THR A 23 -14.12 0.93 -9.89
N GLY A 24 -13.87 1.77 -8.89
CA GLY A 24 -14.53 1.71 -7.58
C GLY A 24 -16.03 2.02 -7.64
N SER A 25 -16.77 1.48 -6.68
CA SER A 25 -18.21 1.78 -6.46
C SER A 25 -18.37 3.02 -5.59
N VAL A 26 -19.34 3.87 -5.90
CA VAL A 26 -19.55 5.15 -5.21
C VAL A 26 -20.77 5.08 -4.31
N SER A 27 -20.60 5.35 -3.01
CA SER A 27 -21.70 5.61 -2.07
C SER A 27 -21.75 7.09 -1.69
N ARG A 28 -22.82 7.50 -1.03
CA ARG A 28 -23.00 8.88 -0.57
C ARG A 28 -23.76 8.91 0.75
N GLY A 29 -23.27 9.70 1.68
CA GLY A 29 -23.89 9.84 2.99
C GLY A 29 -23.46 8.78 3.99
N LYS A 30 -24.08 8.82 5.15
CA LYS A 30 -23.84 7.87 6.24
C LYS A 30 -24.27 6.47 5.88
N ALA A 31 -23.68 5.47 6.56
CA ALA A 31 -24.16 4.11 6.56
C ALA A 31 -25.66 4.06 6.92
N THR A 32 -26.42 3.26 6.17
CA THR A 32 -27.87 3.14 6.34
C THR A 32 -28.24 2.12 7.40
N VAL A 33 -27.32 1.19 7.70
CA VAL A 33 -27.48 0.14 8.71
C VAL A 33 -26.24 0.17 9.62
N ILE A 34 -26.48 0.20 10.93
CA ILE A 34 -25.42 0.05 11.94
C ILE A 34 -25.49 -1.39 12.45
N GLU A 35 -24.44 -2.18 12.25
CA GLU A 35 -24.44 -3.58 12.61
C GLU A 35 -23.90 -3.83 14.02
N GLN A 36 -22.80 -3.14 14.40
CA GLN A 36 -22.22 -3.32 15.71
C GLN A 36 -21.40 -2.12 16.14
N ASN A 37 -21.34 -1.92 17.46
CA ASN A 37 -20.43 -0.97 18.09
C ASN A 37 -19.16 -1.72 18.52
N ILE A 38 -18.01 -1.31 18.04
CA ILE A 38 -16.72 -1.98 18.29
C ILE A 38 -15.73 -1.07 19.02
N TYR A 39 -16.18 -0.05 19.74
CA TYR A 39 -15.27 0.77 20.52
C TYR A 39 -15.02 0.17 21.90
N SER A 40 -13.90 0.56 22.49
CA SER A 40 -13.58 0.25 23.89
C SER A 40 -14.47 1.07 24.83
N SER A 41 -14.96 0.45 25.90
CA SER A 41 -15.73 1.12 26.96
C SER A 41 -14.87 1.76 28.05
N CYS A 42 -13.57 1.92 27.87
CA CYS A 42 -12.70 2.55 28.85
C CYS A 42 -12.80 4.09 28.84
N SER A 43 -12.28 4.72 29.90
CA SER A 43 -12.28 6.18 30.02
C SER A 43 -11.50 6.80 28.87
N GLY A 44 -12.09 7.77 28.18
CA GLY A 44 -11.50 8.45 27.03
C GLY A 44 -11.72 7.74 25.69
N SER A 45 -12.40 6.57 25.69
CA SER A 45 -12.76 5.92 24.44
C SER A 45 -13.80 6.72 23.65
N ARG A 46 -13.70 6.69 22.35
CA ARG A 46 -14.64 7.31 21.39
C ARG A 46 -15.44 6.24 20.64
N PRO A 47 -16.69 6.48 20.29
CA PRO A 47 -17.50 5.50 19.61
C PRO A 47 -16.95 5.22 18.22
N SER A 48 -16.94 3.94 17.86
CA SER A 48 -16.67 3.50 16.49
C SER A 48 -17.61 2.33 16.19
N VAL A 49 -18.29 2.40 15.06
CA VAL A 49 -19.32 1.43 14.68
C VAL A 49 -19.02 0.86 13.31
N VAL A 50 -19.41 -0.39 13.10
CA VAL A 50 -19.46 -0.99 11.79
C VAL A 50 -20.87 -0.83 11.23
N GLY A 51 -20.96 -0.31 10.02
CA GLY A 51 -22.23 -0.10 9.33
C GLY A 51 -22.20 -0.58 7.90
N LYS A 52 -23.32 -0.45 7.21
CA LYS A 52 -23.44 -0.74 5.78
C LYS A 52 -23.87 0.48 5.00
N SER A 53 -23.17 0.73 3.92
CA SER A 53 -23.52 1.70 2.90
C SER A 53 -23.87 1.00 1.58
N THR A 54 -24.82 1.54 0.84
CA THR A 54 -25.17 1.07 -0.49
C THR A 54 -24.65 2.03 -1.53
N SER A 55 -23.88 1.55 -2.49
CA SER A 55 -23.35 2.34 -3.59
C SER A 55 -24.37 2.50 -4.73
N SER A 56 -24.10 3.42 -5.65
CA SER A 56 -24.98 3.74 -6.79
C SER A 56 -25.18 2.56 -7.76
N ASP A 57 -24.31 1.59 -7.74
CA ASP A 57 -24.42 0.32 -8.49
C ASP A 57 -25.10 -0.80 -7.68
N ASN A 58 -25.78 -0.45 -6.57
CA ASN A 58 -26.54 -1.33 -5.67
C ASN A 58 -25.71 -2.41 -4.95
N LYS A 59 -24.40 -2.20 -4.78
CA LYS A 59 -23.57 -3.06 -3.92
C LYS A 59 -23.63 -2.58 -2.48
N GLU A 60 -23.65 -3.51 -1.54
CA GLU A 60 -23.45 -3.22 -0.12
C GLU A 60 -21.96 -3.25 0.25
N TRP A 61 -21.57 -2.31 1.09
CA TRP A 61 -20.20 -2.16 1.60
C TRP A 61 -20.23 -2.03 3.11
N ILE A 62 -19.34 -2.74 3.78
CA ILE A 62 -19.13 -2.61 5.22
C ILE A 62 -18.15 -1.47 5.47
N VAL A 63 -18.51 -0.54 6.33
CA VAL A 63 -17.75 0.68 6.59
C VAL A 63 -17.66 0.95 8.11
N PRO A 64 -16.53 1.43 8.60
CA PRO A 64 -15.29 1.74 7.90
C PRO A 64 -14.66 0.55 7.20
N ALA A 65 -14.70 -0.64 7.76
CA ALA A 65 -14.38 -1.91 7.14
C ALA A 65 -14.83 -3.04 8.05
N GLU A 66 -15.22 -4.18 7.48
CA GLU A 66 -15.36 -5.41 8.26
C GLU A 66 -14.01 -5.80 8.83
N THR A 67 -14.02 -6.22 10.09
CA THR A 67 -12.82 -6.57 10.83
C THR A 67 -13.01 -7.87 11.58
N VAL A 68 -11.93 -8.45 12.02
CA VAL A 68 -11.94 -9.61 12.92
C VAL A 68 -11.97 -9.23 14.40
N PHE A 69 -12.15 -7.94 14.73
CA PHE A 69 -12.05 -7.39 16.08
C PHE A 69 -12.83 -8.20 17.13
N LEU A 70 -14.07 -8.59 16.84
CA LEU A 70 -14.90 -9.34 17.79
C LEU A 70 -14.63 -10.85 17.78
N GLN A 71 -13.86 -11.35 16.86
CA GLN A 71 -13.63 -12.79 16.68
C GLN A 71 -12.25 -13.21 17.13
N GLY A 72 -11.31 -12.24 17.30
CA GLY A 72 -9.93 -12.51 17.71
C GLY A 72 -9.19 -13.50 16.79
N PRO A 73 -7.96 -13.87 17.03
CA PRO A 73 -7.09 -13.51 18.16
C PRO A 73 -6.76 -12.02 18.18
N TYR A 74 -6.44 -11.53 19.39
CA TYR A 74 -5.95 -10.17 19.55
C TYR A 74 -4.44 -10.13 19.64
N LEU A 75 -3.85 -9.03 19.15
CA LEU A 75 -2.48 -8.67 19.44
C LEU A 75 -2.33 -8.40 20.95
N SER A 76 -1.16 -8.66 21.50
CA SER A 76 -0.88 -8.29 22.89
C SER A 76 -0.54 -6.80 22.95
N ASP A 77 -1.04 -6.11 23.98
CA ASP A 77 -0.64 -4.73 24.21
C ASP A 77 0.76 -4.65 24.84
N PHE A 78 1.60 -3.73 24.39
CA PHE A 78 2.73 -3.27 25.17
C PHE A 78 2.47 -1.88 25.77
N TYR A 79 1.48 -1.14 25.27
CA TYR A 79 0.91 0.03 25.90
C TYR A 79 -0.61 0.08 25.66
N ASN A 80 -1.39 0.09 26.70
CA ASN A 80 -2.86 0.22 26.62
C ASN A 80 -3.41 0.78 27.93
N GLN A 81 -3.93 1.98 27.91
CA GLN A 81 -4.53 2.64 29.07
C GLN A 81 -5.80 1.93 29.57
N CYS A 82 -6.59 1.35 28.65
CA CYS A 82 -7.80 0.62 29.01
C CYS A 82 -7.53 -0.61 29.87
N ASN A 83 -6.37 -1.24 29.68
CA ASN A 83 -5.95 -2.45 30.39
C ASN A 83 -4.92 -2.16 31.50
N ASN A 84 -4.65 -0.88 31.79
CA ASN A 84 -3.62 -0.45 32.76
C ASN A 84 -2.21 -0.98 32.45
N ILE A 85 -1.91 -1.20 31.14
CA ILE A 85 -0.58 -1.56 30.68
C ILE A 85 0.10 -0.27 30.22
N THR A 86 0.83 0.40 31.11
CA THR A 86 1.37 1.75 30.87
C THR A 86 2.86 1.87 31.20
N PRO A 87 3.73 1.04 30.60
CA PRO A 87 5.17 1.15 30.82
C PRO A 87 5.69 2.50 30.28
N SER A 88 6.66 3.06 31.02
CA SER A 88 7.23 4.39 30.67
C SER A 88 8.27 4.36 29.57
N ASN A 89 8.75 3.18 29.19
CA ASN A 89 9.76 2.98 28.14
C ASN A 89 9.83 1.51 27.72
N ILE A 90 10.57 1.22 26.64
CA ILE A 90 10.67 -0.12 26.05
C ILE A 90 11.27 -1.18 27.00
N ASN A 91 12.15 -0.81 27.93
CA ASN A 91 12.77 -1.76 28.86
C ASN A 91 11.79 -2.26 29.93
N ALA A 92 10.70 -1.54 30.16
CA ALA A 92 9.64 -1.92 31.08
C ALA A 92 8.53 -2.77 30.45
N VAL A 93 8.62 -3.01 29.13
CA VAL A 93 7.63 -3.80 28.37
C VAL A 93 7.81 -5.29 28.66
N ASN A 94 6.72 -5.97 29.00
CA ASN A 94 6.72 -7.43 29.15
C ASN A 94 6.63 -8.10 27.77
N ASN A 95 7.75 -8.64 27.29
CA ASN A 95 7.83 -9.36 26.03
C ASN A 95 7.49 -10.87 26.14
N ASN A 96 7.11 -11.36 27.32
CA ASN A 96 6.77 -12.76 27.52
C ASN A 96 5.31 -13.03 27.16
N ILE A 97 5.02 -13.01 25.86
CA ILE A 97 3.70 -13.29 25.30
C ILE A 97 3.72 -14.58 24.49
N PRO A 98 2.56 -15.21 24.21
CA PRO A 98 2.48 -16.42 23.39
C PRO A 98 3.13 -16.25 22.02
N ILE A 99 3.77 -17.32 21.55
CA ILE A 99 4.39 -17.36 20.21
C ILE A 99 3.46 -18.09 19.26
N LYS A 100 3.07 -17.44 18.16
CA LYS A 100 2.34 -18.10 17.09
C LYS A 100 3.31 -18.89 16.21
N ILE A 101 3.16 -20.20 16.13
CA ILE A 101 3.99 -21.03 15.26
C ILE A 101 3.43 -20.98 13.84
N ILE A 102 4.25 -20.50 12.90
CA ILE A 102 3.99 -20.53 11.47
C ILE A 102 4.82 -21.68 10.86
N ASP A 103 6.12 -21.71 11.16
CA ASP A 103 7.04 -22.77 10.76
C ASP A 103 7.76 -23.35 11.97
N GLU A 104 7.74 -24.66 12.14
CA GLU A 104 8.34 -25.34 13.30
C GLU A 104 9.87 -25.17 13.37
N ASP A 105 10.54 -25.04 12.24
CA ASP A 105 11.99 -24.84 12.12
C ASP A 105 12.39 -23.36 11.91
N GLY A 106 11.42 -22.43 12.09
CA GLY A 106 11.66 -21.00 11.96
C GLY A 106 12.39 -20.35 13.14
N GLU A 107 12.69 -19.07 13.01
CA GLU A 107 13.21 -18.24 14.08
C GLU A 107 12.06 -17.53 14.83
N ILE A 108 12.25 -17.27 16.12
CA ILE A 108 11.29 -16.49 16.91
C ILE A 108 11.51 -15.01 16.62
N ILE A 109 10.49 -14.36 16.09
CA ILE A 109 10.49 -12.95 15.74
C ILE A 109 9.50 -12.23 16.64
N THR A 110 9.96 -11.15 17.27
CA THR A 110 9.14 -10.23 18.05
C THR A 110 8.88 -9.00 17.22
N GLY A 111 7.62 -8.63 17.04
CA GLY A 111 7.18 -7.44 16.31
C GLY A 111 6.52 -6.45 17.26
N TYR A 112 6.77 -5.18 17.04
CA TYR A 112 6.12 -4.04 17.67
C TYR A 112 5.42 -3.25 16.57
N VAL A 113 4.15 -2.90 16.80
CA VAL A 113 3.35 -2.15 15.86
C VAL A 113 2.53 -1.08 16.58
N LEU A 114 2.32 0.04 15.92
CA LEU A 114 1.37 1.06 16.27
C LEU A 114 0.63 1.46 15.01
N SER A 115 -0.69 1.48 15.08
CA SER A 115 -1.56 1.95 13.99
C SER A 115 -2.43 3.11 14.47
N ASP A 116 -2.65 4.03 13.60
CA ASP A 116 -3.66 5.07 13.71
C ASP A 116 -4.72 4.77 12.64
N ASN A 117 -5.84 4.12 12.96
CA ASN A 117 -6.24 3.68 14.34
C ASN A 117 -6.12 2.17 14.58
N TYR A 118 -6.39 1.33 13.56
CA TYR A 118 -6.62 -0.11 13.73
C TYR A 118 -5.81 -0.94 12.75
N CYS A 119 -5.33 -2.10 13.20
CA CYS A 119 -4.68 -3.07 12.31
C CYS A 119 -5.05 -4.53 12.59
N GLU A 120 -4.97 -5.35 11.54
CA GLU A 120 -4.97 -6.82 11.58
C GLU A 120 -3.67 -7.30 10.94
N VAL A 121 -2.88 -8.08 11.69
CA VAL A 121 -1.55 -8.54 11.24
C VAL A 121 -1.58 -10.01 10.88
N TYR A 122 -1.13 -10.33 9.69
CA TYR A 122 -1.02 -11.69 9.16
C TYR A 122 0.44 -12.02 8.82
N ILE A 123 0.85 -13.25 9.11
CA ILE A 123 2.13 -13.81 8.66
C ILE A 123 1.84 -15.05 7.80
N ASN A 124 2.32 -15.05 6.57
CA ASN A 124 2.06 -16.12 5.59
C ASN A 124 0.58 -16.49 5.45
N GLY A 125 -0.31 -15.49 5.49
CA GLY A 125 -1.76 -15.68 5.42
C GLY A 125 -2.44 -16.07 6.74
N ILE A 126 -1.69 -16.33 7.79
CA ILE A 126 -2.23 -16.71 9.10
C ILE A 126 -2.39 -15.44 9.96
N LEU A 127 -3.60 -15.19 10.45
CA LEU A 127 -3.86 -14.09 11.37
C LEU A 127 -3.07 -14.29 12.68
N ILE A 128 -2.20 -13.34 12.98
CA ILE A 128 -1.50 -13.27 14.25
C ILE A 128 -2.38 -12.62 15.32
N GLY A 129 -3.05 -11.53 14.93
CA GLY A 129 -4.01 -10.86 15.79
C GLY A 129 -4.50 -9.55 15.20
N ALA A 130 -5.62 -9.09 15.75
CA ALA A 130 -6.21 -7.78 15.52
C ALA A 130 -5.86 -6.84 16.68
N ASP A 131 -5.85 -5.55 16.40
CA ASP A 131 -5.72 -4.52 17.43
C ASP A 131 -6.88 -4.64 18.43
N PRO A 132 -6.63 -4.73 19.73
CA PRO A 132 -7.70 -4.84 20.73
C PRO A 132 -8.41 -3.51 21.02
N VAL A 133 -7.89 -2.38 20.53
CA VAL A 133 -8.48 -1.04 20.68
C VAL A 133 -8.64 -0.40 19.30
N PRO A 134 -9.80 -0.51 18.66
CA PRO A 134 -9.96 -0.10 17.27
C PRO A 134 -10.02 1.41 17.06
N PHE A 135 -10.03 2.21 18.13
CA PHE A 135 -10.11 3.67 17.98
C PHE A 135 -9.26 4.38 19.02
N THR A 136 -9.84 4.94 20.09
CA THR A 136 -9.10 5.65 21.14
C THR A 136 -9.46 5.13 22.53
N PRO A 137 -8.59 5.31 23.55
CA PRO A 137 -7.24 5.86 23.49
C PRO A 137 -6.28 4.97 22.71
N PHE A 138 -5.33 5.59 22.02
CA PHE A 138 -4.32 4.86 21.25
C PHE A 138 -3.54 3.89 22.13
N ASN A 139 -3.33 2.70 21.60
CA ASN A 139 -2.49 1.65 22.16
C ASN A 139 -1.32 1.33 21.23
N SER A 140 -0.42 0.51 21.69
CA SER A 140 0.67 -0.06 20.89
C SER A 140 0.70 -1.56 21.10
N CYS A 141 0.87 -2.31 20.03
CA CYS A 141 0.72 -3.74 20.02
C CYS A 141 2.05 -4.48 19.85
N LEU A 142 2.11 -5.64 20.49
CA LEU A 142 3.21 -6.58 20.50
C LEU A 142 2.75 -7.91 19.92
N LEU A 143 3.57 -8.52 19.07
CA LEU A 143 3.32 -9.85 18.52
C LEU A 143 4.59 -10.68 18.53
N ARG A 144 4.44 -12.01 18.70
CA ARG A 144 5.54 -12.96 18.56
C ARG A 144 5.12 -14.13 17.71
N PHE A 145 5.95 -14.45 16.74
CA PHE A 145 5.72 -15.60 15.87
C PHE A 145 7.03 -16.32 15.56
N LYS A 146 6.91 -17.56 15.10
CA LYS A 146 8.03 -18.40 14.68
C LYS A 146 7.86 -18.64 13.19
N ALA A 147 8.76 -18.12 12.37
CA ALA A 147 8.70 -18.26 10.91
C ALA A 147 10.09 -18.41 10.30
N LYS A 148 10.13 -19.05 9.15
CA LYS A 148 11.32 -19.22 8.31
C LYS A 148 11.29 -18.19 7.18
N LYS A 149 12.45 -17.60 6.90
CA LYS A 149 12.59 -16.72 5.74
C LYS A 149 12.67 -17.54 4.43
N PRO A 150 12.00 -17.10 3.35
CA PRO A 150 11.20 -15.90 3.26
C PRO A 150 9.80 -16.06 3.91
N TYR A 151 9.30 -14.98 4.50
CA TYR A 151 7.92 -14.91 4.97
C TYR A 151 7.29 -13.57 4.57
N THR A 152 5.96 -13.55 4.51
CA THR A 152 5.20 -12.34 4.15
C THR A 152 4.49 -11.80 5.38
N ILE A 153 4.66 -10.50 5.65
CA ILE A 153 3.83 -9.73 6.54
C ILE A 153 2.75 -9.08 5.69
N ALA A 154 1.49 -9.28 6.05
CA ALA A 154 0.35 -8.60 5.43
C ALA A 154 -0.46 -7.93 6.54
N VAL A 155 -0.87 -6.68 6.33
CA VAL A 155 -1.57 -5.89 7.34
C VAL A 155 -2.78 -5.23 6.70
N LYS A 156 -3.94 -5.37 7.34
CA LYS A 156 -5.12 -4.56 7.04
C LYS A 156 -5.13 -3.39 8.01
N LEU A 157 -5.22 -2.20 7.49
CA LEU A 157 -5.14 -0.94 8.20
C LEU A 157 -6.42 -0.16 8.00
N VAL A 158 -6.99 0.37 9.06
CA VAL A 158 -8.23 1.13 9.01
C VAL A 158 -8.09 2.41 9.82
N ASP A 159 -8.34 3.53 9.18
CA ASP A 159 -8.59 4.82 9.80
C ASP A 159 -10.07 4.89 10.17
N TRP A 160 -10.36 4.69 11.48
CA TRP A 160 -11.72 4.60 11.96
C TRP A 160 -12.43 5.96 11.94
N GLU A 161 -13.73 5.90 11.75
CA GLU A 161 -14.60 7.05 11.66
C GLU A 161 -15.71 7.02 12.72
N GLU A 162 -16.10 8.15 13.23
CA GLU A 162 -17.24 8.30 14.14
C GLU A 162 -18.58 8.41 13.36
N ASN A 163 -18.52 8.91 12.14
CA ASN A 163 -19.67 9.09 11.26
C ASN A 163 -19.70 7.99 10.20
N SER A 164 -19.98 6.75 10.62
CA SER A 164 -19.88 5.54 9.81
C SER A 164 -20.31 5.75 8.34
N GLY A 165 -19.43 5.45 7.43
CA GLY A 165 -19.60 5.62 5.97
C GLY A 165 -19.16 6.97 5.41
N LEU A 166 -18.90 7.98 6.26
CA LEU A 166 -18.46 9.30 5.81
C LEU A 166 -16.95 9.53 5.88
N GLY A 167 -16.18 8.64 6.53
CA GLY A 167 -14.75 8.83 6.73
C GLY A 167 -14.42 10.06 7.57
N THR A 168 -15.27 10.42 8.53
CA THR A 168 -15.10 11.65 9.33
C THR A 168 -15.20 11.37 10.80
N GLU A 169 -14.50 12.21 11.56
CA GLU A 169 -14.46 12.21 13.01
C GLU A 169 -15.08 13.49 13.59
N ASN A 170 -15.60 13.39 14.82
CA ASN A 170 -16.01 14.52 15.63
C ASN A 170 -14.84 15.02 16.48
N ASN A 171 -13.75 15.41 15.85
CA ASN A 171 -12.51 15.80 16.50
C ASN A 171 -12.70 17.11 17.29
N ASN A 172 -12.78 17.00 18.64
CA ASN A 172 -12.96 18.15 19.55
C ASN A 172 -14.09 19.12 19.16
N GLY A 173 -15.18 18.58 18.63
CA GLY A 173 -16.32 19.37 18.15
C GLY A 173 -16.21 19.91 16.71
N ASN A 174 -15.12 19.60 16.01
CA ASN A 174 -14.99 19.87 14.58
C ASN A 174 -15.63 18.73 13.78
N LEU A 175 -16.95 18.77 13.65
CA LEU A 175 -17.69 17.80 12.86
C LEU A 175 -17.14 17.72 11.43
N TYR A 176 -17.19 16.54 10.85
CA TYR A 176 -16.77 16.28 9.47
C TYR A 176 -15.28 16.57 9.22
N HIS A 177 -14.46 16.30 10.21
CA HIS A 177 -13.02 16.31 10.07
C HIS A 177 -12.55 14.93 9.59
N ALA A 178 -11.75 14.88 8.54
CA ALA A 178 -11.08 13.63 8.11
C ALA A 178 -9.91 13.31 9.04
N GLY A 179 -9.62 12.02 9.19
CA GLY A 179 -8.55 11.52 10.04
C GLY A 179 -7.13 11.80 9.53
N ASP A 180 -6.17 11.16 10.15
CA ASP A 180 -4.74 11.29 9.88
C ASP A 180 -4.01 9.98 10.16
N ALA A 181 -4.45 8.96 9.49
CA ALA A 181 -4.01 7.58 9.56
C ALA A 181 -2.48 7.40 9.60
N GLY A 182 -2.03 6.22 10.00
CA GLY A 182 -0.62 5.88 10.00
C GLY A 182 -0.33 4.49 10.57
N PHE A 183 0.72 3.87 10.08
CA PHE A 183 1.19 2.59 10.58
C PHE A 183 2.71 2.59 10.71
N ILE A 184 3.21 2.16 11.86
CA ILE A 184 4.65 1.97 12.07
C ILE A 184 4.91 0.61 12.68
N ALA A 185 5.97 -0.06 12.23
CA ALA A 185 6.34 -1.39 12.68
C ALA A 185 7.85 -1.57 12.80
N ARG A 186 8.27 -2.40 13.76
CA ARG A 186 9.65 -2.87 13.92
C ARG A 186 9.66 -4.31 14.39
N PHE A 187 10.49 -5.12 13.79
CA PHE A 187 10.66 -6.54 14.12
C PHE A 187 12.10 -6.83 14.56
N SER A 188 12.26 -7.84 15.42
CA SER A 188 13.56 -8.22 16.01
C SER A 188 14.55 -8.77 14.98
N ASP A 189 14.08 -9.19 13.81
CA ASP A 189 14.94 -9.66 12.72
C ASP A 189 15.47 -8.54 11.79
N GLY A 190 15.25 -7.28 12.18
CA GLY A 190 15.67 -6.09 11.46
C GLY A 190 14.65 -5.53 10.48
N THR A 191 13.52 -6.20 10.29
CA THR A 191 12.43 -5.68 9.44
C THR A 191 11.79 -4.45 10.08
N ILE A 192 11.59 -3.41 9.29
CA ILE A 192 10.98 -2.14 9.70
C ILE A 192 9.93 -1.70 8.67
N SER A 193 9.05 -0.79 9.08
CA SER A 193 8.19 -0.07 8.13
C SER A 193 8.98 1.03 7.42
N ASP A 194 8.99 0.97 6.09
CA ASP A 194 9.67 1.88 5.19
C ASP A 194 9.05 1.81 3.77
N THR A 195 9.66 2.50 2.80
CA THR A 195 9.22 2.52 1.39
C THR A 195 9.35 1.19 0.66
N SER A 196 9.94 0.15 1.25
CA SER A 196 10.02 -1.18 0.67
C SER A 196 8.73 -2.00 0.86
N TRP A 197 7.80 -1.51 1.68
CA TRP A 197 6.45 -2.05 1.76
C TRP A 197 5.62 -1.65 0.54
N LYS A 198 4.62 -2.47 0.24
CA LYS A 198 3.54 -2.16 -0.70
C LYS A 198 2.33 -1.70 0.09
N ALA A 199 1.59 -0.71 -0.42
CA ALA A 199 0.35 -0.24 0.21
C ALA A 199 -0.68 0.14 -0.85
N GLN A 200 -1.89 -0.40 -0.74
CA GLN A 200 -3.00 -0.13 -1.67
C GLN A 200 -4.27 0.21 -0.92
N VAL A 201 -4.96 1.26 -1.35
CA VAL A 201 -6.21 1.71 -0.75
C VAL A 201 -7.44 0.98 -1.33
N TYR A 202 -8.42 0.72 -0.46
CA TYR A 202 -9.67 0.02 -0.81
C TYR A 202 -10.94 0.77 -0.37
N TYR A 203 -10.81 1.78 0.50
CA TYR A 203 -11.91 2.66 0.88
C TYR A 203 -11.37 4.09 1.01
N ILE A 204 -11.98 5.02 0.26
CA ILE A 204 -11.56 6.41 0.18
C ILE A 204 -12.75 7.29 0.55
N SER A 205 -12.66 8.00 1.65
CA SER A 205 -13.70 8.88 2.19
C SER A 205 -13.07 9.83 3.24
N PRO A 206 -13.61 11.05 3.47
CA PRO A 206 -14.74 11.69 2.80
C PRO A 206 -14.31 12.39 1.51
N LEU A 207 -15.15 12.35 0.51
CA LEU A 207 -14.91 13.04 -0.77
C LEU A 207 -15.99 14.09 -1.05
N MET A 208 -15.58 15.28 -1.48
CA MET A 208 -16.49 16.29 -2.01
C MET A 208 -17.04 15.89 -3.38
N SER A 209 -16.23 15.23 -4.20
CA SER A 209 -16.60 14.65 -5.49
C SER A 209 -15.79 13.38 -5.76
N PRO A 210 -16.41 12.32 -6.28
CA PRO A 210 -15.69 11.14 -6.75
C PRO A 210 -14.69 11.45 -7.88
N ASP A 211 -14.86 12.53 -8.62
CA ASP A 211 -13.95 12.97 -9.69
C ASP A 211 -12.55 13.36 -9.19
N SER A 212 -12.38 13.48 -7.86
CA SER A 212 -11.07 13.64 -7.25
C SER A 212 -10.20 12.37 -7.30
N ILE A 213 -10.80 11.21 -7.61
CA ILE A 213 -10.09 9.93 -7.73
C ILE A 213 -9.54 9.75 -9.14
N ILE A 214 -8.29 9.33 -9.23
CA ILE A 214 -7.63 8.88 -10.45
C ILE A 214 -7.11 7.47 -10.20
N GLU A 215 -7.51 6.54 -11.04
CA GLU A 215 -6.95 5.19 -11.07
C GLU A 215 -6.02 5.07 -12.28
N LEU A 216 -4.75 4.77 -12.04
CA LEU A 216 -3.75 4.62 -13.08
C LEU A 216 -3.79 3.20 -13.65
N SER A 217 -3.21 3.01 -14.84
CA SER A 217 -3.18 1.71 -15.54
C SER A 217 -2.46 0.59 -14.77
N ASN A 218 -1.64 0.94 -13.77
CA ASN A 218 -0.99 0.01 -12.85
C ASN A 218 -1.79 -0.22 -11.56
N ASN A 219 -3.08 0.08 -11.54
CA ASN A 219 -4.00 0.01 -10.39
C ASN A 219 -3.64 0.94 -9.21
N THR A 220 -2.71 1.87 -9.38
CA THR A 220 -2.46 2.89 -8.35
C THR A 220 -3.66 3.82 -8.28
N ARG A 221 -4.24 3.95 -7.09
CA ARG A 221 -5.37 4.83 -6.79
C ARG A 221 -4.84 6.08 -6.11
N TYR A 222 -5.18 7.20 -6.67
CA TYR A 222 -4.71 8.50 -6.21
C TYR A 222 -5.88 9.44 -6.00
N CYS A 223 -5.95 10.06 -4.83
CA CYS A 223 -6.96 11.08 -4.53
C CYS A 223 -6.32 12.47 -4.47
N LYS A 224 -6.87 13.42 -5.22
CA LYS A 224 -6.40 14.82 -5.23
C LYS A 224 -6.85 15.62 -4.01
N GLN A 225 -7.85 15.12 -3.26
CA GLN A 225 -8.37 15.83 -2.11
C GLN A 225 -7.45 15.61 -0.91
N LEU A 226 -6.97 16.69 -0.32
CA LEU A 226 -6.05 16.71 0.83
C LEU A 226 -6.61 17.48 2.04
N ALA A 227 -7.78 18.08 1.89
CA ALA A 227 -8.39 18.89 2.94
C ALA A 227 -8.97 18.02 4.04
N ARG A 228 -8.64 18.30 5.30
CA ARG A 228 -9.21 17.60 6.48
C ARG A 228 -10.62 18.10 6.82
N ASN A 229 -10.87 19.40 6.68
CA ASN A 229 -12.21 19.97 6.90
C ASN A 229 -13.04 19.84 5.64
N ILE A 230 -14.07 19.02 5.67
CA ILE A 230 -14.86 18.64 4.50
C ILE A 230 -16.26 19.28 4.58
N PRO A 231 -16.57 20.25 3.72
CA PRO A 231 -17.83 21.01 3.81
C PRO A 231 -19.07 20.26 3.29
N CYS A 232 -18.91 19.06 2.72
CA CYS A 232 -20.05 18.30 2.20
C CYS A 232 -20.94 17.68 3.30
N ALA A 233 -20.49 17.69 4.54
CA ALA A 233 -21.25 17.18 5.70
C ALA A 233 -21.83 15.76 5.44
N ASP A 234 -23.10 15.51 5.75
CA ASP A 234 -23.77 14.22 5.53
C ASP A 234 -23.96 13.86 4.06
N SER A 235 -23.52 14.67 3.12
CA SER A 235 -23.62 14.40 1.68
C SER A 235 -22.29 14.12 1.00
N CYS A 236 -21.23 13.87 1.76
CA CYS A 236 -19.94 13.42 1.24
C CYS A 236 -20.07 12.09 0.50
N TYR A 237 -19.18 11.89 -0.44
CA TYR A 237 -19.05 10.63 -1.17
C TYR A 237 -17.97 9.75 -0.56
N ALA A 238 -18.10 8.47 -0.83
CA ALA A 238 -17.09 7.45 -0.58
C ALA A 238 -16.88 6.59 -1.82
N VAL A 239 -15.65 6.14 -2.03
CA VAL A 239 -15.31 5.20 -3.11
C VAL A 239 -14.79 3.92 -2.49
N HIS A 240 -15.40 2.80 -2.88
CA HIS A 240 -15.13 1.47 -2.36
C HIS A 240 -14.56 0.58 -3.46
N TYR A 241 -13.61 -0.27 -3.08
CA TYR A 241 -13.04 -1.30 -3.94
C TYR A 241 -13.14 -2.66 -3.24
N PRO A 242 -13.45 -3.74 -3.97
CA PRO A 242 -13.46 -5.06 -3.37
C PRO A 242 -12.05 -5.46 -2.94
N LEU A 243 -11.93 -6.03 -1.75
CA LEU A 243 -10.67 -6.60 -1.30
C LEU A 243 -10.33 -7.82 -2.16
N PRO A 244 -9.07 -7.97 -2.61
CA PRO A 244 -8.68 -9.14 -3.37
C PRO A 244 -8.74 -10.40 -2.51
N ASP A 245 -9.17 -11.50 -3.10
CA ASP A 245 -9.12 -12.81 -2.43
C ASP A 245 -7.66 -13.17 -2.10
N ASN A 246 -7.47 -13.74 -0.92
CA ASN A 246 -6.17 -14.23 -0.44
C ASN A 246 -5.04 -13.17 -0.44
N TRP A 247 -5.38 -11.89 -0.34
CA TRP A 247 -4.38 -10.81 -0.31
C TRP A 247 -3.33 -10.98 0.79
N GLN A 248 -3.64 -11.67 1.86
CA GLN A 248 -2.72 -11.97 2.97
C GLN A 248 -1.78 -13.15 2.69
N SER A 249 -2.02 -13.92 1.63
CA SER A 249 -1.23 -15.10 1.27
C SER A 249 0.17 -14.70 0.78
N PRO A 250 1.22 -15.49 1.09
CA PRO A 250 2.54 -15.28 0.50
C PRO A 250 2.58 -15.48 -1.02
N LEU A 251 1.58 -16.16 -1.59
CA LEU A 251 1.45 -16.39 -3.03
C LEU A 251 0.66 -15.29 -3.76
N PHE A 252 0.13 -14.31 -3.05
CA PHE A 252 -0.59 -13.21 -3.67
C PHE A 252 0.38 -12.32 -4.44
N ASP A 253 0.04 -12.02 -5.70
CA ASP A 253 0.82 -11.12 -6.54
C ASP A 253 0.49 -9.65 -6.24
N ASP A 254 1.36 -9.00 -5.48
CA ASP A 254 1.29 -7.57 -5.18
C ASP A 254 2.22 -6.71 -6.07
N SER A 255 2.74 -7.27 -7.17
CA SER A 255 3.68 -6.58 -8.05
C SER A 255 3.15 -5.24 -8.58
N ASN A 256 1.84 -5.17 -8.81
CA ASN A 256 1.14 -3.98 -9.29
C ASN A 256 0.69 -3.02 -8.16
N TRP A 257 0.98 -3.33 -6.90
CA TRP A 257 0.67 -2.39 -5.82
C TRP A 257 1.74 -1.31 -5.71
N PRO A 258 1.35 -0.07 -5.43
CA PRO A 258 2.31 1.00 -5.21
C PRO A 258 3.16 0.74 -3.96
N LYS A 259 4.35 1.33 -3.94
CA LYS A 259 5.16 1.38 -2.72
C LYS A 259 4.46 2.28 -1.69
N ALA A 260 4.63 1.94 -0.42
CA ALA A 260 4.15 2.77 0.67
C ALA A 260 4.86 4.13 0.68
N TYR A 261 4.12 5.17 1.05
CA TYR A 261 4.66 6.50 1.33
C TYR A 261 5.05 6.59 2.80
N ILE A 262 6.07 7.37 3.10
CA ILE A 262 6.52 7.64 4.47
C ILE A 262 6.00 8.99 4.95
N TYR A 263 5.65 9.05 6.22
CA TYR A 263 5.16 10.25 6.89
C TYR A 263 5.92 10.48 8.19
N THR A 264 5.99 11.75 8.60
CA THR A 264 6.59 12.10 9.89
C THR A 264 5.59 11.92 11.03
N PRO A 265 6.06 11.70 12.26
CA PRO A 265 5.18 11.62 13.43
C PRO A 265 4.27 12.85 13.59
N GLU A 266 4.77 14.03 13.22
CA GLU A 266 4.02 15.30 13.26
C GLU A 266 2.88 15.32 12.24
N THR A 267 3.09 14.70 11.06
CA THR A 267 2.06 14.62 10.01
C THR A 267 0.95 13.65 10.43
N VAL A 268 1.31 12.52 11.06
CA VAL A 268 0.37 11.53 11.61
C VAL A 268 -0.32 12.04 12.88
N GLY A 269 0.23 13.07 13.54
CA GLY A 269 -0.39 13.66 14.74
C GLY A 269 -0.12 12.89 16.05
N VAL A 270 0.82 11.95 16.06
CA VAL A 270 1.08 11.09 17.20
C VAL A 270 1.81 11.84 18.34
N ASN A 271 1.06 12.25 19.36
CA ASN A 271 1.56 12.97 20.54
C ASN A 271 1.14 12.34 21.88
N PHE A 272 0.73 11.09 21.88
CA PHE A 272 0.19 10.34 23.02
C PHE A 272 1.19 9.33 23.58
N PRO A 273 1.03 8.84 24.84
CA PRO A 273 2.04 7.99 25.49
C PRO A 273 2.33 6.65 24.80
N ALA A 274 1.37 6.07 24.07
CA ALA A 274 1.61 4.87 23.27
C ALA A 274 2.69 5.07 22.18
N TRP A 275 2.96 6.32 21.81
CA TRP A 275 4.07 6.73 20.94
C TRP A 275 5.23 7.32 21.75
N THR A 276 4.98 8.38 22.54
CA THR A 276 6.03 9.21 23.14
C THR A 276 6.91 8.46 24.14
N ASN A 277 6.39 7.44 24.82
CA ASN A 277 7.16 6.59 25.73
C ASN A 277 8.15 5.66 25.00
N PHE A 278 8.00 5.48 23.69
CA PHE A 278 8.72 4.45 22.93
C PHE A 278 9.45 5.01 21.69
N THR A 279 9.72 6.30 21.62
CA THR A 279 10.38 6.94 20.47
C THR A 279 11.73 6.30 20.12
N SER A 280 12.48 5.82 21.13
CA SER A 280 13.73 5.09 20.92
C SER A 280 13.56 3.74 20.20
N LEU A 281 12.39 3.11 20.31
CA LEU A 281 12.06 1.88 19.59
C LEU A 281 11.95 2.14 18.08
N TRP A 282 11.44 3.30 17.70
CA TRP A 282 11.05 3.61 16.33
C TRP A 282 12.12 4.31 15.50
N THR A 283 13.32 4.55 16.02
CA THR A 283 14.36 5.41 15.42
C THR A 283 14.74 5.05 13.96
N SER A 284 14.57 3.80 13.57
CA SER A 284 14.88 3.33 12.19
C SER A 284 13.64 3.07 11.35
N SER A 285 12.45 3.14 11.96
CA SER A 285 11.17 2.89 11.29
C SER A 285 10.54 4.22 10.88
N SER A 286 9.69 4.20 9.86
CA SER A 286 8.89 5.34 9.45
C SER A 286 7.41 4.99 9.52
N PHE A 287 6.55 5.97 9.79
CA PHE A 287 5.14 5.81 9.53
C PHE A 287 4.93 5.62 8.03
N ILE A 288 4.15 4.63 7.66
CA ILE A 288 3.80 4.33 6.27
C ILE A 288 2.29 4.37 6.08
N TRP A 289 1.90 4.76 4.87
CA TRP A 289 0.53 4.73 4.38
C TRP A 289 0.54 4.73 2.84
N THR A 290 -0.62 4.95 2.21
CA THR A 290 -0.72 5.26 0.78
C THR A 290 -0.32 6.72 0.50
N SER A 291 -0.52 7.21 -0.71
CA SER A 291 -0.21 8.60 -1.09
C SER A 291 -1.11 9.66 -0.46
N ASN A 292 -2.21 9.27 0.19
CA ASN A 292 -3.13 10.18 0.86
C ASN A 292 -3.48 9.68 2.26
N LEU A 293 -2.88 10.34 3.26
CA LEU A 293 -3.06 10.04 4.68
C LEU A 293 -4.45 10.43 5.21
N VAL A 294 -5.16 11.32 4.49
CA VAL A 294 -6.35 12.01 5.01
C VAL A 294 -7.65 11.32 4.65
N VAL A 295 -7.72 10.71 3.46
CA VAL A 295 -8.98 10.14 2.96
C VAL A 295 -8.88 8.66 2.61
N ASP A 296 -7.70 8.06 2.65
CA ASP A 296 -7.52 6.65 2.35
C ASP A 296 -7.74 5.81 3.63
N ASN A 297 -9.00 5.45 3.93
CA ASN A 297 -9.40 4.91 5.23
C ASN A 297 -9.26 3.39 5.38
N LEU A 298 -9.21 2.62 4.29
CA LEU A 298 -8.89 1.20 4.32
C LEU A 298 -7.70 0.93 3.40
N VAL A 299 -6.61 0.50 4.01
CA VAL A 299 -5.35 0.21 3.32
C VAL A 299 -4.92 -1.22 3.60
N LEU A 300 -4.50 -1.92 2.57
CA LEU A 300 -3.77 -3.18 2.71
C LEU A 300 -2.29 -2.92 2.48
N ALA A 301 -1.46 -3.29 3.44
CA ALA A 301 -0.02 -3.17 3.35
C ALA A 301 0.65 -4.54 3.37
N ARG A 302 1.74 -4.70 2.60
CA ARG A 302 2.43 -5.99 2.47
C ARG A 302 3.94 -5.81 2.40
N LYS A 303 4.66 -6.81 2.95
CA LYS A 303 6.13 -6.90 2.90
C LYS A 303 6.55 -8.35 2.87
N THR A 304 7.31 -8.75 1.87
CA THR A 304 8.03 -10.03 1.89
C THR A 304 9.40 -9.83 2.51
N VAL A 305 9.72 -10.60 3.54
CA VAL A 305 10.94 -10.52 4.34
C VAL A 305 11.86 -11.69 4.00
N GLY A 306 13.15 -11.41 3.76
CA GLY A 306 14.14 -12.45 3.50
C GLY A 306 13.94 -13.18 2.17
N SER A 307 13.18 -12.62 1.23
CA SER A 307 13.24 -13.07 -0.14
C SER A 307 14.70 -12.95 -0.60
N ASN A 308 15.35 -14.09 -0.89
CA ASN A 308 16.47 -14.01 -1.80
C ASN A 308 15.96 -13.24 -3.01
N PRO A 309 16.72 -12.32 -3.57
CA PRO A 309 16.38 -11.73 -4.85
C PRO A 309 16.55 -12.78 -5.96
N SER A 310 15.76 -13.84 -5.90
CA SER A 310 15.54 -14.78 -7.00
C SER A 310 14.23 -14.36 -7.65
N SER A 311 14.30 -13.34 -8.36
CA SER A 311 13.54 -12.88 -9.50
C SER A 311 13.36 -11.37 -9.46
N ILE A 312 14.04 -10.74 -10.38
CA ILE A 312 13.88 -9.38 -10.90
C ILE A 312 14.28 -8.26 -9.92
N PHE A 313 15.59 -8.07 -9.85
CA PHE A 313 16.35 -6.81 -9.87
C PHE A 313 15.74 -5.57 -9.22
N GLU A 314 16.20 -5.28 -8.00
CA GLU A 314 16.81 -4.01 -7.65
C GLU A 314 17.85 -4.23 -6.56
N SER A 315 19.00 -4.80 -6.91
CA SER A 315 20.23 -4.50 -6.18
C SER A 315 20.95 -3.41 -6.99
N SER A 316 21.00 -2.23 -6.47
CA SER A 316 21.80 -1.11 -7.02
C SER A 316 23.31 -1.44 -7.13
N GLU A 317 23.74 -2.61 -6.69
CA GLU A 317 25.12 -3.09 -6.72
C GLU A 317 25.45 -4.04 -7.86
N LEU A 318 24.47 -4.53 -8.65
CA LEU A 318 24.71 -5.49 -9.72
C LEU A 318 24.13 -5.11 -11.09
N THR A 319 23.59 -3.91 -11.23
CA THR A 319 23.13 -3.45 -12.55
C THR A 319 24.33 -3.11 -13.42
N PRO A 320 24.43 -3.68 -14.64
CA PRO A 320 25.46 -3.29 -15.56
C PRO A 320 25.46 -1.79 -15.84
N ILE A 321 26.64 -1.18 -15.88
CA ILE A 321 26.77 0.20 -16.34
C ILE A 321 26.66 0.21 -17.84
N ILE A 322 25.72 0.98 -18.38
CA ILE A 322 25.50 1.12 -19.82
C ILE A 322 25.88 2.53 -20.24
N SER A 323 26.74 2.63 -21.23
CA SER A 323 26.99 3.86 -21.94
C SER A 323 26.71 3.68 -23.43
N ILE A 324 26.17 4.70 -24.06
CA ILE A 324 25.74 4.65 -25.46
C ILE A 324 26.48 5.76 -26.19
N ASP A 325 27.12 5.41 -27.26
CA ASP A 325 27.58 6.36 -28.28
C ASP A 325 26.82 6.14 -29.61
N ASN A 326 27.07 6.96 -30.59
CA ASN A 326 26.35 6.94 -31.87
C ASN A 326 26.46 5.61 -32.66
N LYS A 327 27.33 4.68 -32.24
CA LYS A 327 27.63 3.44 -32.97
C LYS A 327 27.72 2.20 -32.11
N SER A 328 27.76 2.33 -30.78
CA SER A 328 27.90 1.20 -29.89
C SER A 328 27.21 1.41 -28.54
N ILE A 329 26.82 0.29 -27.94
CA ILE A 329 26.42 0.21 -26.55
C ILE A 329 27.56 -0.46 -25.80
N SER A 330 28.13 0.22 -24.81
CA SER A 330 29.12 -0.32 -23.92
C SER A 330 28.47 -0.82 -22.65
N LEU A 331 28.71 -2.07 -22.29
CA LEU A 331 28.13 -2.74 -21.13
C LEU A 331 29.24 -3.18 -20.18
N ILE A 332 29.22 -2.74 -18.93
CA ILE A 332 30.17 -3.15 -17.89
C ILE A 332 29.39 -3.92 -16.81
N THR A 333 29.75 -5.14 -16.56
CA THR A 333 29.17 -5.99 -15.52
C THR A 333 30.01 -5.97 -14.24
N HIS A 334 29.38 -6.22 -13.09
CA HIS A 334 30.06 -6.29 -11.80
C HIS A 334 30.51 -7.69 -11.44
N LYS A 335 30.15 -8.69 -12.25
CA LYS A 335 30.56 -10.09 -12.12
C LYS A 335 30.79 -10.67 -13.52
N ASP A 336 31.55 -11.75 -13.57
CA ASP A 336 31.70 -12.50 -14.83
C ASP A 336 30.39 -13.16 -15.21
N ILE A 337 30.00 -13.04 -16.48
CA ILE A 337 28.82 -13.67 -17.05
C ILE A 337 29.27 -14.42 -18.31
N HIS A 338 29.20 -15.76 -18.27
CA HIS A 338 29.60 -16.61 -19.37
C HIS A 338 28.40 -17.11 -20.17
N ASN A 339 28.62 -17.33 -21.46
CA ASN A 339 27.59 -17.80 -22.40
C ASN A 339 26.31 -16.93 -22.37
N ALA A 340 26.48 -15.64 -22.25
CA ALA A 340 25.37 -14.69 -22.21
C ALA A 340 24.75 -14.48 -23.59
N THR A 341 23.45 -14.25 -23.59
CA THR A 341 22.73 -13.76 -24.77
C THR A 341 22.35 -12.29 -24.54
N LEU A 342 22.77 -11.43 -25.47
CA LEU A 342 22.40 -10.02 -25.51
C LEU A 342 21.42 -9.80 -26.67
N GLN A 343 20.31 -9.13 -26.39
CA GLN A 343 19.30 -8.82 -27.39
C GLN A 343 18.86 -7.37 -27.30
N LEU A 344 18.75 -6.72 -28.47
CA LEU A 344 18.22 -5.38 -28.59
C LEU A 344 16.87 -5.42 -29.29
N PHE A 345 15.84 -4.83 -28.68
CA PHE A 345 14.48 -4.79 -29.19
C PHE A 345 14.02 -3.35 -29.44
N SER A 346 13.16 -3.16 -30.44
CA SER A 346 12.35 -1.96 -30.56
C SER A 346 11.23 -1.94 -29.51
N LEU A 347 10.60 -0.79 -29.28
CA LEU A 347 9.45 -0.65 -28.38
C LEU A 347 8.25 -1.56 -28.72
N VAL A 348 8.12 -1.94 -29.99
CA VAL A 348 7.05 -2.86 -30.44
C VAL A 348 7.45 -4.33 -30.32
N GLY A 349 8.57 -4.63 -29.65
CA GLY A 349 9.04 -5.99 -29.39
C GLY A 349 9.77 -6.67 -30.55
N HIS A 350 10.09 -5.93 -31.63
CA HIS A 350 10.86 -6.50 -32.74
C HIS A 350 12.35 -6.61 -32.36
N CYS A 351 12.92 -7.81 -32.43
CA CYS A 351 14.33 -8.05 -32.15
C CYS A 351 15.19 -7.49 -33.29
N ILE A 352 16.07 -6.55 -32.97
CA ILE A 352 16.93 -5.84 -33.91
C ILE A 352 18.31 -6.50 -34.01
N SER A 353 18.84 -6.96 -32.88
CA SER A 353 20.16 -7.57 -32.80
C SER A 353 20.18 -8.63 -31.71
N THR A 354 20.89 -9.73 -31.97
CA THR A 354 21.13 -10.79 -30.98
C THR A 354 22.61 -11.21 -31.06
N ILE A 355 23.27 -11.26 -29.89
CA ILE A 355 24.58 -11.85 -29.71
C ILE A 355 24.41 -13.01 -28.76
N ASN A 356 24.82 -14.18 -29.15
CA ASN A 356 24.84 -15.40 -28.34
C ASN A 356 26.24 -15.73 -27.89
N ASN A 357 26.35 -16.44 -26.77
CA ASN A 357 27.60 -16.92 -26.18
C ASN A 357 28.63 -15.83 -25.91
N ALA A 358 28.14 -14.64 -25.49
CA ALA A 358 29.02 -13.56 -25.06
C ALA A 358 29.62 -13.85 -23.69
N ASP A 359 30.90 -13.61 -23.52
CA ASP A 359 31.57 -13.62 -22.24
C ASP A 359 31.83 -12.20 -21.79
N LEU A 360 31.17 -11.79 -20.71
CA LEU A 360 31.32 -10.49 -20.08
C LEU A 360 32.15 -10.66 -18.82
N ILE A 361 33.29 -9.96 -18.78
CA ILE A 361 34.22 -10.01 -17.64
C ILE A 361 33.95 -8.81 -16.74
N ALA A 362 33.88 -9.04 -15.46
CA ALA A 362 33.61 -7.99 -14.46
C ALA A 362 34.55 -6.79 -14.61
N GLY A 363 33.98 -5.59 -14.68
CA GLY A 363 34.72 -4.34 -14.81
C GLY A 363 35.32 -4.07 -16.20
N ILE A 364 35.19 -4.99 -17.16
CA ILE A 364 35.69 -4.81 -18.53
C ILE A 364 34.52 -4.45 -19.46
N PRO A 365 34.60 -3.32 -20.19
CA PRO A 365 33.55 -2.93 -21.13
C PRO A 365 33.38 -3.94 -22.26
N TYR A 366 32.19 -4.48 -22.42
CA TYR A 366 31.78 -5.26 -23.57
C TYR A 366 31.05 -4.35 -24.58
N GLN A 367 31.49 -4.36 -25.82
CA GLN A 367 30.97 -3.46 -26.87
C GLN A 367 29.99 -4.20 -27.78
N LEU A 368 28.75 -3.69 -27.81
CA LEU A 368 27.72 -4.08 -28.78
C LEU A 368 27.69 -3.04 -29.90
N SER A 369 28.17 -3.39 -31.08
CA SER A 369 28.11 -2.50 -32.25
C SER A 369 26.70 -2.39 -32.79
N LEU A 370 26.25 -1.14 -33.01
CA LEU A 370 24.97 -0.86 -33.58
C LEU A 370 25.07 -0.78 -35.11
N SER A 371 24.02 -1.21 -35.83
CA SER A 371 23.96 -1.02 -37.25
C SER A 371 23.89 0.50 -37.60
N ASN A 372 24.57 0.94 -38.63
CA ASN A 372 24.60 2.35 -39.05
C ASN A 372 23.22 2.94 -39.43
N ASN A 373 22.18 2.13 -39.51
CA ASN A 373 20.83 2.51 -39.92
C ASN A 373 19.81 2.39 -38.76
N LEU A 374 20.26 2.34 -37.50
CA LEU A 374 19.33 2.27 -36.38
C LEU A 374 18.68 3.64 -36.18
N PRO A 375 17.34 3.75 -36.28
CA PRO A 375 16.66 5.03 -36.11
C PRO A 375 16.87 5.60 -34.69
N VAL A 376 16.88 6.92 -34.58
CA VAL A 376 16.79 7.60 -33.28
C VAL A 376 15.51 7.17 -32.58
N GLY A 377 15.63 6.73 -31.31
CA GLY A 377 14.45 6.25 -30.59
C GLY A 377 14.76 5.48 -29.31
N VAL A 378 13.68 4.95 -28.71
CA VAL A 378 13.74 4.16 -27.49
C VAL A 378 13.81 2.67 -27.84
N TYR A 379 14.73 1.97 -27.17
CA TYR A 379 15.01 0.56 -27.36
C TYR A 379 15.07 -0.16 -26.02
N CYS A 380 14.94 -1.47 -26.03
CA CYS A 380 15.09 -2.32 -24.84
C CYS A 380 16.26 -3.25 -25.04
N LEU A 381 17.26 -3.20 -24.17
CA LEU A 381 18.39 -4.13 -24.13
C LEU A 381 18.07 -5.22 -23.10
N SER A 382 18.14 -6.48 -23.51
CA SER A 382 18.03 -7.67 -22.68
C SER A 382 19.35 -8.42 -22.64
N LEU A 383 19.76 -8.83 -21.44
CA LEU A 383 20.92 -9.68 -21.20
C LEU A 383 20.47 -10.85 -20.32
N HIS A 384 20.76 -12.10 -20.74
CA HIS A 384 20.51 -13.30 -19.95
C HIS A 384 21.59 -14.35 -20.18
N ASP A 385 21.81 -15.19 -19.18
CA ASP A 385 22.71 -16.36 -19.26
C ASP A 385 21.93 -17.67 -19.08
N SER A 386 22.63 -18.79 -19.18
CA SER A 386 22.09 -20.12 -18.91
C SER A 386 21.81 -20.40 -17.44
N ASN A 387 22.31 -19.57 -16.52
CA ASN A 387 22.26 -19.74 -15.06
C ASN A 387 21.23 -18.84 -14.38
N SER A 388 20.20 -18.42 -15.11
CA SER A 388 19.09 -17.58 -14.61
C SER A 388 19.42 -16.09 -14.37
N TYR A 389 20.60 -15.60 -14.76
CA TYR A 389 20.86 -14.17 -14.77
C TYR A 389 20.01 -13.50 -15.86
N LYS A 390 19.24 -12.51 -15.52
CA LYS A 390 18.45 -11.70 -16.46
C LYS A 390 18.59 -10.23 -16.10
N PHE A 391 18.80 -9.41 -17.10
CA PHE A 391 18.83 -7.97 -16.98
C PHE A 391 18.14 -7.34 -18.18
N THR A 392 17.37 -6.28 -17.95
CA THR A 392 16.70 -5.55 -19.02
C THR A 392 16.81 -4.05 -18.72
N SER A 393 17.13 -3.26 -19.72
CA SER A 393 17.22 -1.80 -19.61
C SER A 393 16.61 -1.12 -20.82
N THR A 394 15.97 0.00 -20.56
CA THR A 394 15.48 0.90 -21.63
C THR A 394 16.57 1.88 -22.01
N LEU A 395 16.85 2.01 -23.29
CA LEU A 395 17.91 2.84 -23.85
C LEU A 395 17.31 3.89 -24.79
N PHE A 396 17.88 5.07 -24.81
CA PHE A 396 17.58 6.07 -25.82
C PHE A 396 18.79 6.25 -26.74
N ILE A 397 18.65 5.93 -28.02
CA ILE A 397 19.69 6.04 -29.06
C ILE A 397 19.40 7.31 -29.86
N HIS A 398 20.42 8.17 -29.94
CA HIS A 398 20.37 9.47 -30.62
C HIS A 398 20.80 9.41 -32.08
#